data_0b89828d19033a44911854d512137742
#
_entry.id   0b89828d19033a44911854d512137742
#
_cell.length_a   1.000
_cell.length_b   1.000
_cell.length_c   1.000
_cell.angle_alpha   90.00
_cell.angle_beta   90.00
_cell.angle_gamma   90.00
#
_symmetry.space_group_name_H-M   'P 1'
#
loop_
_entity.id
_entity.type
_entity.pdbx_description
1 polymer ?
#
loop_
_entity_poly.entity_id
_entity_poly.type
_entity_poly.pdbx_seq_one_letter_code
_entity_poly.pdbx_strand_id
1 'polypeptide(L)'
;MPYPKINYIGNKRKISDWLIKNMPVKQGVVLDLFAGGCSMSYAFKEAGYKVLSNDILYSGYVISKAIIENSDTKLAKEKVRASSKKATNAKVRSLLADKLYFSNEIDELEGLMTTAESLEGYEKAIFLSLLRRSMIRKLPYSRMNVPWNQIMKLRDENYSYEKYGRKRAYHNEPFINHMISNVDEYNDCIFDNGQKCRSFNADALDLVNIVDNIDVLYLDPPYPSTMNNYDSFYG
;
A
#
# COMPACT_ATOMS: atom_id res chain seq x y z
N MET A 1 3.21 -11.10 14.27
CA MET A 1 1.86 -10.91 13.68
C MET A 1 1.94 -11.01 12.16
N PRO A 2 0.86 -11.31 11.43
CA PRO A 2 0.97 -11.45 9.98
C PRO A 2 1.06 -10.06 9.32
N TYR A 3 2.16 -9.77 8.63
CA TYR A 3 2.26 -8.62 7.74
C TYR A 3 1.23 -8.74 6.60
N PRO A 4 0.43 -7.70 6.30
CA PRO A 4 -0.64 -7.78 5.33
C PRO A 4 -0.08 -7.89 3.89
N LYS A 5 -0.90 -8.42 2.99
CA LYS A 5 -0.53 -8.52 1.57
C LYS A 5 -0.62 -7.15 0.90
N ILE A 6 0.47 -6.43 0.78
CA ILE A 6 0.52 -5.05 0.25
C ILE A 6 0.75 -4.99 -1.26
N ASN A 7 1.27 -6.04 -1.88
CA ASN A 7 1.64 -6.06 -3.30
C ASN A 7 2.61 -4.91 -3.65
N TYR A 8 3.80 -4.93 -3.06
CA TYR A 8 4.86 -3.97 -3.33
C TYR A 8 6.08 -4.69 -3.94
N ILE A 9 6.68 -4.09 -4.98
CA ILE A 9 7.89 -4.62 -5.63
C ILE A 9 9.09 -4.39 -4.70
N GLY A 10 9.99 -5.36 -4.61
CA GLY A 10 11.16 -5.24 -3.75
C GLY A 10 10.95 -5.62 -2.28
N ASN A 11 9.82 -6.23 -1.94
CA ASN A 11 9.51 -6.68 -0.59
C ASN A 11 10.62 -7.59 -0.03
N LYS A 12 11.20 -7.23 1.11
CA LYS A 12 12.32 -7.94 1.77
C LYS A 12 11.87 -8.98 2.79
N ARG A 13 10.60 -9.32 2.84
CA ARG A 13 10.03 -10.22 3.86
C ARG A 13 10.72 -11.59 3.95
N LYS A 14 11.20 -12.11 2.83
CA LYS A 14 11.91 -13.41 2.80
C LYS A 14 13.24 -13.41 3.56
N ILE A 15 13.84 -12.25 3.76
CA ILE A 15 15.12 -12.08 4.44
C ILE A 15 14.99 -11.29 5.74
N SER A 16 13.77 -10.90 6.15
CA SER A 16 13.54 -10.08 7.33
C SER A 16 14.10 -10.72 8.61
N ASP A 17 13.87 -12.02 8.82
CA ASP A 17 14.37 -12.73 10.01
C ASP A 17 15.90 -12.73 10.07
N TRP A 18 16.55 -12.89 8.92
CA TRP A 18 18.00 -12.82 8.84
C TRP A 18 18.50 -11.40 9.14
N LEU A 19 17.85 -10.37 8.60
CA LEU A 19 18.20 -8.97 8.87
C LEU A 19 18.03 -8.64 10.35
N ILE A 20 16.88 -8.99 10.96
CA ILE A 20 16.63 -8.77 12.39
C ILE A 20 17.69 -9.47 13.26
N LYS A 21 18.04 -10.71 12.93
CA LYS A 21 19.07 -11.47 13.67
C LYS A 21 20.44 -10.80 13.63
N ASN A 22 20.76 -10.10 12.55
CA ASN A 22 22.05 -9.45 12.31
C ASN A 22 22.03 -7.93 12.60
N MET A 23 20.99 -7.43 13.29
CA MET A 23 20.95 -6.03 13.72
C MET A 23 22.11 -5.71 14.66
N PRO A 24 22.77 -4.54 14.48
CA PRO A 24 23.94 -4.16 15.30
C PRO A 24 23.58 -3.87 16.75
N VAL A 25 22.31 -3.55 17.04
CA VAL A 25 21.77 -3.30 18.37
C VAL A 25 20.55 -4.18 18.60
N LYS A 26 20.24 -4.48 19.88
CA LYS A 26 19.07 -5.34 20.24
C LYS A 26 17.79 -4.54 20.44
N GLN A 27 17.90 -3.25 20.66
CA GLN A 27 16.82 -2.28 20.82
C GLN A 27 17.31 -0.90 20.43
N GLY A 28 16.39 0.02 20.15
CA GLY A 28 16.74 1.40 19.78
C GLY A 28 15.83 1.94 18.70
N VAL A 29 16.29 3.01 18.06
CA VAL A 29 15.60 3.75 17.00
C VAL A 29 16.13 3.31 15.64
N VAL A 30 15.27 2.78 14.78
CA VAL A 30 15.59 2.42 13.40
C VAL A 30 14.93 3.43 12.47
N LEU A 31 15.70 4.07 11.60
CA LEU A 31 15.17 4.85 10.48
C LEU A 31 15.19 3.99 9.21
N ASP A 32 14.00 3.64 8.73
CA ASP A 32 13.79 3.02 7.40
C ASP A 32 13.53 4.13 6.38
N LEU A 33 14.56 4.49 5.63
CA LEU A 33 14.57 5.70 4.81
C LEU A 33 13.80 5.55 3.49
N PHE A 34 13.63 4.31 3.01
CA PHE A 34 12.95 3.96 1.75
C PHE A 34 11.95 2.81 1.98
N ALA A 35 10.96 3.05 2.83
CA ALA A 35 10.12 2.01 3.39
C ALA A 35 9.25 1.25 2.38
N GLY A 36 8.87 1.90 1.27
CA GLY A 36 8.06 1.29 0.23
C GLY A 36 6.77 0.65 0.75
N GLY A 37 6.68 -0.67 0.68
CA GLY A 37 5.57 -1.43 1.27
C GLY A 37 5.71 -1.67 2.77
N CYS A 38 6.70 -1.11 3.44
CA CYS A 38 6.94 -1.20 4.88
C CYS A 38 7.23 -2.62 5.42
N SER A 39 7.71 -3.53 4.58
CA SER A 39 7.96 -4.92 5.02
C SER A 39 9.08 -5.01 6.06
N MET A 40 10.12 -4.19 5.94
CA MET A 40 11.21 -4.12 6.92
C MET A 40 10.83 -3.26 8.11
N SER A 41 10.20 -2.09 7.90
CA SER A 41 9.63 -1.28 8.99
C SER A 41 8.74 -2.13 9.91
N TYR A 42 7.91 -3.00 9.33
CA TYR A 42 7.03 -3.89 10.09
C TYR A 42 7.83 -4.93 10.89
N ALA A 43 8.85 -5.56 10.28
CA ALA A 43 9.72 -6.51 10.96
C ALA A 43 10.50 -5.85 12.12
N PHE A 44 10.98 -4.61 11.95
CA PHE A 44 11.61 -3.85 13.03
C PHE A 44 10.63 -3.55 14.15
N LYS A 45 9.38 -3.17 13.83
CA LYS A 45 8.32 -2.94 14.82
C LYS A 45 7.98 -4.22 15.59
N GLU A 46 7.86 -5.37 14.91
CA GLU A 46 7.66 -6.69 15.54
C GLU A 46 8.84 -7.08 16.46
N ALA A 47 10.05 -6.71 16.10
CA ALA A 47 11.25 -6.97 16.91
C ALA A 47 11.40 -5.98 18.10
N GLY A 48 10.47 -5.05 18.31
CA GLY A 48 10.43 -4.14 19.44
C GLY A 48 11.20 -2.83 19.26
N TYR A 49 11.69 -2.52 18.06
CA TYR A 49 12.36 -1.25 17.80
C TYR A 49 11.35 -0.09 17.70
N LYS A 50 11.81 1.12 18.06
CA LYS A 50 11.14 2.34 17.65
C LYS A 50 11.44 2.60 16.18
N VAL A 51 10.41 2.56 15.33
CA VAL A 51 10.56 2.70 13.88
C VAL A 51 10.19 4.11 13.43
N LEU A 52 11.12 4.74 12.72
CA LEU A 52 10.90 5.95 11.94
C LEU A 52 10.90 5.52 10.48
N SER A 53 9.76 5.58 9.83
CA SER A 53 9.56 5.05 8.48
C SER A 53 9.31 6.18 7.51
N ASN A 54 10.05 6.23 6.41
CA ASN A 54 9.93 7.27 5.39
C ASN A 54 9.70 6.69 4.01
N ASP A 55 8.91 7.37 3.21
CA ASP A 55 8.83 7.16 1.77
C ASP A 55 8.49 8.48 1.08
N ILE A 56 9.17 8.78 -0.04
CA ILE A 56 8.84 9.94 -0.85
C ILE A 56 7.49 9.81 -1.54
N LEU A 57 7.08 8.57 -1.88
CA LEU A 57 5.78 8.29 -2.46
C LEU A 57 4.69 8.35 -1.37
N TYR A 58 3.66 9.16 -1.63
CA TYR A 58 2.53 9.27 -0.72
C TYR A 58 1.87 7.92 -0.41
N SER A 59 1.85 7.00 -1.36
CA SER A 59 1.33 5.64 -1.16
C SER A 59 2.12 4.83 -0.13
N GLY A 60 3.46 4.95 -0.11
CA GLY A 60 4.33 4.33 0.90
C GLY A 60 4.10 4.94 2.29
N TYR A 61 4.05 6.27 2.36
CA TYR A 61 3.72 7.00 3.60
C TYR A 61 2.36 6.57 4.18
N VAL A 62 1.32 6.46 3.35
CA VAL A 62 -0.02 6.04 3.79
C VAL A 62 0.00 4.63 4.37
N ILE A 63 0.72 3.70 3.73
CA ILE A 63 0.89 2.34 4.24
C ILE A 63 1.61 2.37 5.59
N SER A 64 2.71 3.13 5.68
CA SER A 64 3.47 3.28 6.92
C SER A 64 2.59 3.85 8.05
N LYS A 65 1.83 4.89 7.76
CA LYS A 65 0.90 5.50 8.73
C LYS A 65 -0.15 4.50 9.20
N ALA A 66 -0.65 3.65 8.30
CA ALA A 66 -1.68 2.66 8.62
C ALA A 66 -1.18 1.54 9.54
N ILE A 67 0.06 1.04 9.36
CA ILE A 67 0.52 -0.20 10.02
C ILE A 67 1.79 -0.05 10.87
N ILE A 68 2.57 1.03 10.69
CA ILE A 68 3.78 1.27 11.47
C ILE A 68 3.50 2.28 12.60
N GLU A 69 3.05 3.48 12.25
CA GLU A 69 2.75 4.54 13.22
C GLU A 69 1.51 4.22 14.07
N ASN A 70 0.50 3.65 13.44
CA ASN A 70 -0.73 3.22 14.11
C ASN A 70 -0.47 2.06 15.08
N SER A 71 -0.98 2.17 16.30
CA SER A 71 -0.81 1.17 17.36
C SER A 71 -2.11 0.45 17.77
N ASP A 72 -3.29 1.07 17.51
CA ASP A 72 -4.56 0.62 18.09
C ASP A 72 -5.79 0.86 17.22
N THR A 73 -5.76 1.87 16.35
CA THR A 73 -6.93 2.27 15.56
C THR A 73 -7.21 1.27 14.46
N LYS A 74 -8.45 0.78 14.41
CA LYS A 74 -8.94 -0.17 13.42
C LYS A 74 -10.03 0.45 12.55
N LEU A 75 -10.17 -0.01 11.32
CA LEU A 75 -11.22 0.42 10.40
C LEU A 75 -12.40 -0.56 10.46
N ALA A 76 -13.59 -0.06 10.75
CA ALA A 76 -14.81 -0.86 10.71
C ALA A 76 -15.22 -1.19 9.26
N LYS A 77 -15.62 -2.43 8.99
CA LYS A 77 -16.12 -2.86 7.65
C LYS A 77 -17.33 -2.05 7.21
N GLU A 78 -18.15 -1.62 8.14
CA GLU A 78 -19.35 -0.81 7.91
C GLU A 78 -19.00 0.54 7.26
N LYS A 79 -17.89 1.16 7.65
CA LYS A 79 -17.39 2.40 7.03
C LYS A 79 -17.01 2.19 5.56
N VAL A 80 -16.45 1.03 5.23
CA VAL A 80 -16.16 0.67 3.83
C VAL A 80 -17.46 0.40 3.06
N ARG A 81 -18.41 -0.35 3.65
CA ARG A 81 -19.71 -0.64 3.02
C ARG A 81 -20.56 0.60 2.79
N ALA A 82 -20.48 1.58 3.70
CA ALA A 82 -21.21 2.84 3.60
C ALA A 82 -20.60 3.83 2.60
N SER A 83 -19.52 3.45 1.91
CA SER A 83 -18.87 4.33 0.94
C SER A 83 -19.84 4.82 -0.13
N SER A 84 -19.82 6.13 -0.39
CA SER A 84 -20.68 6.77 -1.38
C SER A 84 -20.39 6.21 -2.77
N LYS A 85 -21.47 5.91 -3.53
CA LYS A 85 -21.38 5.53 -4.94
C LYS A 85 -21.54 6.73 -5.89
N LYS A 86 -21.73 7.92 -5.35
CA LYS A 86 -22.05 9.14 -6.13
C LYS A 86 -21.06 10.25 -5.78
N ALA A 87 -20.00 10.32 -6.52
CA ALA A 87 -19.13 11.47 -6.56
C ALA A 87 -18.54 11.57 -7.97
N THR A 88 -18.26 12.76 -8.42
CA THR A 88 -17.54 12.98 -9.66
C THR A 88 -16.21 13.65 -9.36
N ASN A 89 -15.12 13.03 -9.75
CA ASN A 89 -13.78 13.59 -9.67
C ASN A 89 -13.14 13.58 -11.06
N ALA A 90 -13.29 14.68 -11.77
CA ALA A 90 -12.83 14.80 -13.16
C ALA A 90 -11.34 14.48 -13.32
N LYS A 91 -10.51 14.76 -12.30
CA LYS A 91 -9.07 14.44 -12.31
C LYS A 91 -8.85 12.94 -12.28
N VAL A 92 -9.51 12.20 -11.37
CA VAL A 92 -9.43 10.73 -11.29
C VAL A 92 -9.86 10.12 -12.62
N ARG A 93 -10.99 10.56 -13.15
CA ARG A 93 -11.52 10.09 -14.44
C ARG A 93 -10.56 10.31 -15.58
N SER A 94 -10.02 11.52 -15.74
CA SER A 94 -9.10 11.85 -16.84
C SER A 94 -7.77 11.06 -16.78
N LEU A 95 -7.34 10.67 -15.58
CA LEU A 95 -6.10 9.92 -15.39
C LEU A 95 -6.27 8.43 -15.59
N LEU A 96 -7.41 7.84 -15.19
CA LEU A 96 -7.57 6.40 -15.01
C LEU A 96 -8.61 5.74 -15.92
N ALA A 97 -9.65 6.48 -16.36
CA ALA A 97 -10.70 5.92 -17.21
C ALA A 97 -10.14 5.50 -18.58
N ASP A 98 -10.46 4.28 -18.99
CA ASP A 98 -10.04 3.67 -20.25
C ASP A 98 -8.51 3.69 -20.50
N LYS A 99 -7.77 3.76 -19.38
CA LYS A 99 -6.31 3.62 -19.33
C LYS A 99 -5.89 2.49 -18.38
N LEU A 100 -6.52 2.41 -17.22
CA LEU A 100 -6.29 1.38 -16.22
C LEU A 100 -7.59 0.67 -15.81
N TYR A 101 -8.71 1.38 -15.81
CA TYR A 101 -10.03 0.88 -15.38
C TYR A 101 -11.10 1.27 -16.39
N PHE A 102 -12.15 0.46 -16.48
CA PHE A 102 -13.31 0.79 -17.31
C PHE A 102 -14.06 2.00 -16.72
N SER A 103 -14.68 2.80 -17.60
CA SER A 103 -15.38 4.03 -17.19
C SER A 103 -16.45 3.81 -16.11
N ASN A 104 -17.16 2.66 -16.11
CA ASN A 104 -18.13 2.31 -15.08
C ASN A 104 -17.50 1.98 -13.72
N GLU A 105 -16.23 1.56 -13.68
CA GLU A 105 -15.49 1.31 -12.45
C GLU A 105 -14.98 2.60 -11.81
N ILE A 106 -14.79 3.64 -12.62
CA ILE A 106 -14.36 4.95 -12.14
C ILE A 106 -15.40 5.58 -11.24
N ASP A 107 -16.69 5.39 -11.49
CA ASP A 107 -17.77 5.91 -10.63
C ASP A 107 -17.64 5.35 -9.20
N GLU A 108 -17.33 4.05 -9.07
CA GLU A 108 -17.07 3.44 -7.76
C GLU A 108 -15.80 4.02 -7.11
N LEU A 109 -14.73 4.16 -7.89
CA LEU A 109 -13.45 4.67 -7.39
C LEU A 109 -13.56 6.12 -6.92
N GLU A 110 -14.27 6.98 -7.65
CA GLU A 110 -14.56 8.36 -7.27
C GLU A 110 -15.34 8.42 -5.95
N GLY A 111 -16.33 7.55 -5.77
CA GLY A 111 -17.09 7.46 -4.51
C GLY A 111 -16.23 7.00 -3.33
N LEU A 112 -15.33 6.03 -3.55
CA LEU A 112 -14.38 5.57 -2.54
C LEU A 112 -13.38 6.65 -2.16
N MET A 113 -12.87 7.42 -3.12
CA MET A 113 -11.99 8.56 -2.87
C MET A 113 -12.69 9.65 -2.04
N THR A 114 -13.93 9.99 -2.37
CA THR A 114 -14.73 10.95 -1.59
C THR A 114 -14.95 10.46 -0.16
N THR A 115 -15.18 9.16 0.03
CA THR A 115 -15.27 8.57 1.36
C THR A 115 -13.94 8.70 2.11
N ALA A 116 -12.82 8.44 1.45
CA ALA A 116 -11.50 8.61 2.06
C ALA A 116 -11.24 10.05 2.52
N GLU A 117 -11.75 11.05 1.77
CA GLU A 117 -11.64 12.46 2.14
C GLU A 117 -12.41 12.82 3.42
N SER A 118 -13.50 12.09 3.71
CA SER A 118 -14.30 12.27 4.93
C SER A 118 -13.72 11.58 6.18
N LEU A 119 -12.72 10.72 6.00
CA LEU A 119 -12.02 10.03 7.08
C LEU A 119 -10.78 10.81 7.51
N GLU A 120 -10.37 10.62 8.75
CA GLU A 120 -9.19 11.28 9.32
C GLU A 120 -8.21 10.28 9.94
N GLY A 121 -7.01 10.74 10.22
CA GLY A 121 -6.00 10.01 10.99
C GLY A 121 -5.68 8.63 10.43
N TYR A 122 -5.64 7.64 11.31
CA TYR A 122 -5.26 6.27 10.97
C TYR A 122 -6.38 5.52 10.22
N GLU A 123 -7.65 5.83 10.48
CA GLU A 123 -8.74 5.23 9.70
C GLU A 123 -8.64 5.59 8.22
N LYS A 124 -8.33 6.86 7.90
CA LYS A 124 -8.07 7.30 6.53
C LYS A 124 -6.90 6.56 5.91
N ALA A 125 -5.82 6.39 6.66
CA ALA A 125 -4.62 5.69 6.19
C ALA A 125 -4.91 4.21 5.88
N ILE A 126 -5.65 3.51 6.74
CA ILE A 126 -6.07 2.12 6.51
C ILE A 126 -6.97 2.04 5.27
N PHE A 127 -7.96 2.93 5.16
CA PHE A 127 -8.89 2.97 4.04
C PHE A 127 -8.16 3.18 2.71
N LEU A 128 -7.26 4.15 2.62
CA LEU A 128 -6.46 4.43 1.43
C LEU A 128 -5.50 3.28 1.08
N SER A 129 -4.92 2.62 2.08
CA SER A 129 -4.07 1.44 1.87
C SER A 129 -4.86 0.27 1.29
N LEU A 130 -6.08 0.04 1.78
CA LEU A 130 -7.00 -0.96 1.23
C LEU A 130 -7.46 -0.60 -0.19
N LEU A 131 -7.77 0.67 -0.44
CA LEU A 131 -8.16 1.17 -1.75
C LEU A 131 -7.02 0.97 -2.77
N ARG A 132 -5.80 1.41 -2.42
CA ARG A 132 -4.61 1.17 -3.26
C ARG A 132 -4.43 -0.32 -3.58
N ARG A 133 -4.57 -1.18 -2.58
CA ARG A 133 -4.47 -2.63 -2.79
C ARG A 133 -5.55 -3.13 -3.75
N SER A 134 -6.80 -2.70 -3.59
CA SER A 134 -7.90 -3.08 -4.47
C SER A 134 -7.66 -2.62 -5.91
N MET A 135 -7.14 -1.41 -6.10
CA MET A 135 -6.75 -0.88 -7.41
C MET A 135 -5.72 -1.78 -8.10
N ILE A 136 -4.63 -2.12 -7.43
CA ILE A 136 -3.59 -3.01 -7.98
C ILE A 136 -4.15 -4.43 -8.23
N ARG A 137 -5.02 -4.93 -7.37
CA ARG A 137 -5.61 -6.26 -7.50
C ARG A 137 -6.46 -6.43 -8.75
N LYS A 138 -7.11 -5.37 -9.20
CA LYS A 138 -7.92 -5.37 -10.42
C LYS A 138 -7.07 -5.37 -11.70
N LEU A 139 -5.80 -5.05 -11.61
CA LEU A 139 -4.92 -4.97 -12.78
C LEU A 139 -4.22 -6.31 -13.04
N PRO A 140 -4.08 -6.70 -14.32
CA PRO A 140 -3.29 -7.86 -14.72
C PRO A 140 -1.87 -7.78 -14.15
N TYR A 141 -1.37 -8.92 -13.68
CA TYR A 141 -0.04 -9.04 -13.07
C TYR A 141 0.18 -8.16 -11.82
N SER A 142 -0.88 -7.54 -11.28
CA SER A 142 -0.80 -6.54 -10.20
C SER A 142 0.14 -5.37 -10.54
N ARG A 143 0.05 -4.85 -11.76
CA ARG A 143 0.91 -3.79 -12.29
C ARG A 143 0.09 -2.68 -12.94
N MET A 144 0.48 -1.42 -12.72
CA MET A 144 -0.16 -0.24 -13.31
C MET A 144 0.38 0.09 -14.72
N ASN A 145 1.54 -0.41 -15.10
CA ASN A 145 2.16 -0.16 -16.41
C ASN A 145 1.76 -1.16 -17.51
N VAL A 146 0.65 -1.85 -17.36
CA VAL A 146 0.11 -2.74 -18.39
C VAL A 146 -0.66 -1.90 -19.42
N PRO A 147 -0.38 -2.00 -20.72
CA PRO A 147 -1.11 -1.27 -21.76
C PRO A 147 -2.61 -1.57 -21.74
N TRP A 148 -3.44 -0.57 -22.02
CA TRP A 148 -4.89 -0.66 -21.94
C TRP A 148 -5.47 -1.81 -22.77
N ASN A 149 -5.00 -1.99 -24.00
CA ASN A 149 -5.43 -3.09 -24.88
C ASN A 149 -5.14 -4.48 -24.26
N GLN A 150 -4.03 -4.60 -23.53
CA GLN A 150 -3.72 -5.83 -22.78
C GLN A 150 -4.61 -5.98 -21.54
N ILE A 151 -4.93 -4.89 -20.84
CA ILE A 151 -5.85 -4.92 -19.69
C ILE A 151 -7.21 -5.42 -20.15
N MET A 152 -7.79 -4.84 -21.20
CA MET A 152 -9.06 -5.28 -21.76
C MET A 152 -9.05 -6.76 -22.12
N LYS A 153 -8.03 -7.20 -22.85
CA LYS A 153 -7.90 -8.60 -23.28
C LYS A 153 -7.77 -9.58 -22.10
N LEU A 154 -6.96 -9.25 -21.09
CA LEU A 154 -6.73 -10.14 -19.95
C LEU A 154 -7.88 -10.13 -18.93
N ARG A 155 -8.74 -9.12 -18.99
CA ARG A 155 -9.96 -9.02 -18.17
C ARG A 155 -11.19 -9.59 -18.88
N ASP A 156 -11.11 -9.91 -20.18
CA ASP A 156 -12.11 -10.66 -20.88
C ASP A 156 -12.15 -12.11 -20.35
N GLU A 157 -13.28 -12.49 -19.77
CA GLU A 157 -13.42 -13.80 -19.10
C GLU A 157 -13.39 -14.95 -20.10
N ASN A 158 -13.94 -14.78 -21.31
CA ASN A 158 -13.97 -15.81 -22.32
C ASN A 158 -12.55 -16.06 -22.85
N TYR A 159 -11.85 -14.99 -23.22
CA TYR A 159 -10.44 -15.09 -23.62
C TYR A 159 -9.58 -15.72 -22.52
N SER A 160 -9.81 -15.32 -21.26
CA SER A 160 -9.06 -15.85 -20.12
C SER A 160 -9.33 -17.33 -19.90
N TYR A 161 -10.58 -17.77 -20.09
CA TYR A 161 -10.95 -19.18 -19.98
C TYR A 161 -10.34 -20.02 -21.12
N GLU A 162 -10.49 -19.57 -22.36
CA GLU A 162 -9.95 -20.26 -23.53
C GLU A 162 -8.43 -20.44 -23.46
N LYS A 163 -7.72 -19.37 -23.07
CA LYS A 163 -6.27 -19.37 -23.06
C LYS A 163 -5.64 -20.02 -21.83
N TYR A 164 -6.26 -19.92 -20.66
CA TYR A 164 -5.66 -20.32 -19.38
C TYR A 164 -6.46 -21.38 -18.63
N GLY A 165 -7.56 -21.85 -19.19
CA GLY A 165 -8.45 -22.83 -18.56
C GLY A 165 -9.16 -22.34 -17.29
N ARG A 166 -9.14 -21.01 -17.02
CA ARG A 166 -9.76 -20.41 -15.84
C ARG A 166 -10.18 -18.97 -16.08
N LYS A 167 -11.31 -18.60 -15.51
CA LYS A 167 -11.73 -17.18 -15.46
C LYS A 167 -10.90 -16.43 -14.44
N ARG A 168 -10.45 -15.23 -14.78
CA ARG A 168 -9.77 -14.32 -13.87
C ARG A 168 -10.77 -13.33 -13.24
N ALA A 169 -11.88 -13.88 -12.72
CA ALA A 169 -13.01 -13.13 -12.19
C ALA A 169 -12.59 -12.06 -11.14
N TYR A 170 -11.53 -12.31 -10.37
CA TYR A 170 -11.06 -11.36 -9.36
C TYR A 170 -10.65 -9.99 -9.93
N HIS A 171 -10.27 -9.88 -11.21
CA HIS A 171 -10.00 -8.58 -11.84
C HIS A 171 -11.28 -7.77 -12.08
N ASN A 172 -12.43 -8.45 -12.18
CA ASN A 172 -13.73 -7.85 -12.46
C ASN A 172 -14.57 -7.60 -11.19
N GLU A 173 -14.11 -8.09 -10.04
CA GLU A 173 -14.72 -7.79 -8.75
C GLU A 173 -14.71 -6.27 -8.46
N PRO A 174 -15.78 -5.70 -7.88
CA PRO A 174 -15.79 -4.31 -7.42
C PRO A 174 -14.65 -3.99 -6.47
N PHE A 175 -14.15 -2.75 -6.49
CA PHE A 175 -13.10 -2.30 -5.56
C PHE A 175 -13.51 -2.51 -4.11
N ILE A 176 -14.75 -2.20 -3.77
CA ILE A 176 -15.29 -2.35 -2.42
C ILE A 176 -15.23 -3.80 -1.93
N ASN A 177 -15.48 -4.79 -2.79
CA ASN A 177 -15.40 -6.20 -2.43
C ASN A 177 -13.97 -6.60 -2.06
N HIS A 178 -13.00 -6.14 -2.85
CA HIS A 178 -11.58 -6.33 -2.52
C HIS A 178 -11.20 -5.65 -1.21
N MET A 179 -11.71 -4.45 -0.94
CA MET A 179 -11.44 -3.76 0.32
C MET A 179 -12.02 -4.52 1.50
N ILE A 180 -13.32 -4.85 1.47
CA ILE A 180 -14.03 -5.55 2.57
C ILE A 180 -13.35 -6.89 2.91
N SER A 181 -12.95 -7.65 1.89
CA SER A 181 -12.28 -8.95 2.08
C SER A 181 -10.91 -8.85 2.75
N ASN A 182 -10.32 -7.66 2.81
CA ASN A 182 -8.99 -7.43 3.38
C ASN A 182 -8.97 -6.54 4.64
N VAL A 183 -10.13 -6.02 5.09
CA VAL A 183 -10.18 -5.16 6.29
C VAL A 183 -9.63 -5.88 7.51
N ASP A 184 -10.03 -7.13 7.74
CA ASP A 184 -9.57 -7.90 8.91
C ASP A 184 -8.06 -8.13 8.85
N GLU A 185 -7.52 -8.51 7.69
CA GLU A 185 -6.07 -8.70 7.49
C GLU A 185 -5.28 -7.43 7.85
N TYR A 186 -5.78 -6.25 7.50
CA TYR A 186 -5.14 -4.97 7.85
C TYR A 186 -5.33 -4.62 9.32
N ASN A 187 -6.50 -4.86 9.89
CA ASN A 187 -6.77 -4.63 11.30
C ASN A 187 -5.94 -5.54 12.22
N ASP A 188 -5.71 -6.80 11.81
CA ASP A 188 -4.97 -7.79 12.58
C ASP A 188 -3.45 -7.53 12.57
N CYS A 189 -2.95 -6.74 11.64
CA CYS A 189 -1.54 -6.35 11.62
C CYS A 189 -1.23 -5.10 12.47
N ILE A 190 -2.25 -4.43 13.04
CA ILE A 190 -2.09 -3.25 13.87
C ILE A 190 -1.86 -3.68 15.31
N PHE A 191 -0.76 -3.22 15.89
CA PHE A 191 -0.40 -3.54 17.27
C PHE A 191 0.47 -2.44 17.89
N ASP A 192 0.43 -2.35 19.21
CA ASP A 192 1.35 -1.55 20.00
C ASP A 192 2.56 -2.43 20.39
N ASN A 193 3.76 -1.95 20.09
CA ASN A 193 5.00 -2.57 20.51
C ASN A 193 5.66 -1.83 21.69
N GLY A 194 4.92 -0.91 22.32
CA GLY A 194 5.42 -0.07 23.42
C GLY A 194 6.30 1.10 22.96
N GLN A 195 6.45 1.31 21.65
CA GLN A 195 7.31 2.37 21.08
C GLN A 195 6.49 3.38 20.29
N LYS A 196 6.87 4.66 20.34
CA LYS A 196 6.25 5.72 19.51
C LYS A 196 6.86 5.72 18.11
N CYS A 197 6.40 4.81 17.25
CA CYS A 197 6.76 4.79 15.84
C CYS A 197 6.20 6.01 15.10
N ARG A 198 6.86 6.46 14.04
CA ARG A 198 6.43 7.61 13.22
C ARG A 198 6.62 7.36 11.74
N SER A 199 5.76 7.99 10.95
CA SER A 199 5.79 7.91 9.48
C SER A 199 6.05 9.29 8.89
N PHE A 200 6.88 9.34 7.85
CA PHE A 200 7.25 10.56 7.15
C PHE A 200 6.98 10.40 5.65
N ASN A 201 6.66 11.53 5.01
CA ASN A 201 6.56 11.64 3.57
C ASN A 201 7.49 12.77 3.13
N ALA A 202 8.76 12.47 2.99
CA ALA A 202 9.79 13.46 2.74
C ALA A 202 10.85 12.94 1.78
N ASP A 203 11.59 13.86 1.16
CA ASP A 203 12.84 13.51 0.52
C ASP A 203 13.83 12.93 1.55
N ALA A 204 14.54 11.89 1.15
CA ALA A 204 15.46 11.18 2.05
C ALA A 204 16.58 12.09 2.58
N LEU A 205 17.13 12.97 1.74
CA LEU A 205 18.21 13.90 2.12
C LEU A 205 17.70 14.98 3.07
N ASP A 206 16.48 15.45 2.88
CA ASP A 206 15.88 16.42 3.78
C ASP A 206 15.62 15.80 5.15
N LEU A 207 15.09 14.57 5.18
CA LEU A 207 14.73 13.90 6.41
C LEU A 207 15.93 13.60 7.30
N VAL A 208 17.04 13.11 6.75
CA VAL A 208 18.24 12.79 7.56
C VAL A 208 18.86 14.01 8.23
N ASN A 209 18.55 15.22 7.76
CA ASN A 209 19.03 16.47 8.35
C ASN A 209 18.15 16.95 9.54
N ILE A 210 16.97 16.39 9.73
CA ILE A 210 16.00 16.84 10.74
C ILE A 210 15.64 15.76 11.77
N VAL A 211 16.07 14.52 11.56
CA VAL A 211 15.81 13.42 12.49
C VAL A 211 17.07 13.10 13.28
N ASP A 212 16.95 13.19 14.61
CA ASP A 212 18.04 12.93 15.55
C ASP A 212 17.86 11.61 16.30
N ASN A 213 18.94 11.18 16.97
CA ASN A 213 18.95 10.02 17.87
C ASN A 213 18.52 8.70 17.19
N ILE A 214 19.12 8.43 16.03
CA ILE A 214 18.97 7.19 15.29
C ILE A 214 20.10 6.23 15.68
N ASP A 215 19.75 5.01 16.08
CA ASP A 215 20.73 3.95 16.38
C ASP A 215 21.08 3.15 15.12
N VAL A 216 20.13 2.99 14.22
CA VAL A 216 20.32 2.24 12.96
C VAL A 216 19.64 2.95 11.80
N LEU A 217 20.39 3.15 10.73
CA LEU A 217 19.87 3.62 9.45
C LEU A 217 19.75 2.43 8.48
N TYR A 218 18.51 2.10 8.08
CA TYR A 218 18.25 1.08 7.07
C TYR A 218 18.04 1.71 5.70
N LEU A 219 18.85 1.29 4.72
CA LEU A 219 18.87 1.82 3.36
C LEU A 219 18.56 0.70 2.35
N ASP A 220 17.40 0.80 1.70
CA ASP A 220 17.00 -0.04 0.57
C ASP A 220 16.45 0.85 -0.56
N PRO A 221 17.31 1.70 -1.16
CA PRO A 221 16.87 2.64 -2.18
C PRO A 221 16.42 1.92 -3.47
N PRO A 222 15.60 2.56 -4.30
CA PRO A 222 15.22 2.03 -5.60
C PRO A 222 16.46 1.72 -6.45
N TYR A 223 16.49 0.55 -7.06
CA TYR A 223 17.61 0.18 -7.95
C TYR A 223 17.53 0.95 -9.27
N PRO A 224 18.67 1.41 -9.85
CA PRO A 224 18.69 2.16 -11.11
C PRO A 224 17.95 1.45 -12.26
N SER A 225 18.04 0.12 -12.35
CA SER A 225 17.34 -0.68 -13.34
C SER A 225 15.80 -0.72 -13.16
N THR A 226 15.31 -0.29 -12.01
CA THR A 226 13.89 -0.29 -11.66
C THR A 226 13.30 1.10 -11.48
N MET A 227 14.12 2.18 -11.48
CA MET A 227 13.65 3.56 -11.28
C MET A 227 12.55 3.94 -12.28
N ASN A 228 12.75 3.68 -13.56
CA ASN A 228 11.72 3.93 -14.59
C ASN A 228 10.43 3.12 -14.36
N ASN A 229 10.51 2.02 -13.63
CA ASN A 229 9.36 1.23 -13.25
C ASN A 229 8.65 1.79 -12.02
N TYR A 230 9.35 2.40 -11.07
CA TYR A 230 8.74 3.00 -9.88
C TYR A 230 7.82 4.17 -10.25
N ASP A 231 8.26 5.07 -11.12
CA ASP A 231 7.42 6.17 -11.60
C ASP A 231 6.18 5.67 -12.34
N SER A 232 6.32 4.62 -13.14
CA SER A 232 5.20 4.03 -13.88
C SER A 232 4.31 3.09 -13.04
N PHE A 233 4.77 2.64 -11.86
CA PHE A 233 4.02 1.75 -10.97
C PHE A 233 3.27 2.47 -9.86
N TYR A 234 3.80 3.58 -9.36
CA TYR A 234 3.36 4.22 -8.12
C TYR A 234 3.25 5.75 -8.22
N GLY A 235 3.70 6.33 -9.37
CA GLY A 235 3.74 7.77 -9.63
C GLY A 235 2.39 8.43 -9.89
#